data_bc3530d797550f88b15f0e6b9702ae0f
#
_entry.id   bc3530d797550f88b15f0e6b9702ae0f
#
_cell.length_a   1.000
_cell.length_b   1.000
_cell.length_c   1.000
_cell.angle_alpha   90.00
_cell.angle_beta   90.00
_cell.angle_gamma   90.00
#
_symmetry.space_group_name_H-M   'P 1'
#
loop_
_entity.id
_entity.type
_entity.pdbx_description
1 polymer ?
#
loop_
_entity_poly.entity_id
_entity_poly.type
_entity_poly.pdbx_seq_one_letter_code
_entity_poly.pdbx_strand_id
1 'polypeptide(L)'
;GSIVKALFKLALPIMGTSFVQMAYNLTDMIWVGRIGSDAVAAVGTAGFFTWLGVAFILIPKIGAEVGVAQSVGRKDMDEAKVYIKHSIQMILCLALFYASILIIFRKPLIGFFNLGDIDIINNAITYLVIISCGLVFYFINPVFTAIFNGYGESRTPFLINSIGLITNMILDPILILGIGPFPRMEVAGAALATIIAQAVVTIVFLITAAGKTELFSKLNILSAPDMEHTKRIVKLGFPVALQSGLFTGFAMVIARIIAQWGPIPIAVQKIGSQIEAISWLTASGFQTAMAAFVGQNFGAREWSREFQHL
;
A
#
# COMPACT_ATOMS: atom_id res chain seq x y z
N GLY A 1 22.84 11.34 -20.93
CA GLY A 1 22.47 12.27 -19.85
C GLY A 1 23.07 11.80 -18.54
N SER A 2 23.24 12.71 -17.57
CA SER A 2 23.74 12.34 -16.23
C SER A 2 22.78 11.36 -15.56
N ILE A 3 23.26 10.19 -15.21
CA ILE A 3 22.53 9.09 -14.57
C ILE A 3 21.97 9.56 -13.22
N VAL A 4 22.76 10.30 -12.47
CA VAL A 4 22.33 10.92 -11.20
C VAL A 4 21.08 11.79 -11.41
N LYS A 5 21.03 12.61 -12.46
CA LYS A 5 19.85 13.42 -12.77
C LYS A 5 18.62 12.56 -13.13
N ALA A 6 18.81 11.47 -13.85
CA ALA A 6 17.73 10.54 -14.20
C ALA A 6 17.21 9.82 -12.94
N LEU A 7 18.12 9.35 -12.07
CA LEU A 7 17.77 8.70 -10.82
C LEU A 7 16.98 9.64 -9.89
N PHE A 8 17.44 10.87 -9.69
CA PHE A 8 16.73 11.85 -8.87
C PHE A 8 15.37 12.22 -9.46
N LYS A 9 15.26 12.35 -10.79
CA LYS A 9 13.99 12.62 -11.46
C LYS A 9 12.94 11.54 -11.20
N LEU A 10 13.38 10.28 -11.06
CA LEU A 10 12.53 9.15 -10.74
C LEU A 10 12.31 9.03 -9.22
N ALA A 11 13.36 9.17 -8.42
CA ALA A 11 13.31 8.99 -6.96
C ALA A 11 12.44 10.04 -6.25
N LEU A 12 12.53 11.31 -6.62
CA LEU A 12 11.79 12.38 -5.94
C LEU A 12 10.26 12.18 -5.95
N PRO A 13 9.60 11.88 -7.07
CA PRO A 13 8.16 11.60 -7.05
C PRO A 13 7.82 10.31 -6.28
N ILE A 14 8.69 9.29 -6.31
CA ILE A 14 8.48 8.04 -5.54
C ILE A 14 8.54 8.34 -4.04
N MET A 15 9.54 9.10 -3.59
CA MET A 15 9.61 9.58 -2.21
C MET A 15 8.38 10.41 -1.86
N GLY A 16 7.95 11.30 -2.77
CA GLY A 16 6.72 12.06 -2.64
C GLY A 16 5.50 11.18 -2.43
N THR A 17 5.35 10.09 -3.18
CA THR A 17 4.27 9.10 -2.99
C THR A 17 4.32 8.48 -1.58
N SER A 18 5.50 8.14 -1.09
CA SER A 18 5.67 7.60 0.27
C SER A 18 5.31 8.62 1.36
N PHE A 19 5.68 9.90 1.16
CA PHE A 19 5.27 10.98 2.07
C PHE A 19 3.76 11.27 2.02
N VAL A 20 3.14 11.18 0.83
CA VAL A 20 1.68 11.26 0.68
C VAL A 20 1.00 10.16 1.50
N GLN A 21 1.51 8.93 1.43
CA GLN A 21 0.97 7.82 2.21
C GLN A 21 1.12 8.03 3.72
N MET A 22 2.25 8.59 4.16
CA MET A 22 2.46 8.96 5.56
C MET A 22 1.48 10.06 5.99
N ALA A 23 1.33 11.11 5.19
CA ALA A 23 0.40 12.20 5.46
C ALA A 23 -1.06 11.71 5.54
N TYR A 24 -1.43 10.73 4.71
CA TYR A 24 -2.72 10.06 4.74
C TYR A 24 -2.97 9.44 6.12
N ASN A 25 -2.04 8.59 6.59
CA ASN A 25 -2.14 7.93 7.90
C ASN A 25 -2.17 8.92 9.06
N LEU A 26 -1.37 10.00 8.97
CA LEU A 26 -1.36 11.05 10.01
C LEU A 26 -2.66 11.84 10.06
N THR A 27 -3.23 12.19 8.91
CA THR A 27 -4.50 12.92 8.82
C THR A 27 -5.64 12.10 9.44
N ASP A 28 -5.74 10.84 9.06
CA ASP A 28 -6.70 9.89 9.63
C ASP A 28 -6.58 9.85 11.17
N MET A 29 -5.34 9.71 11.68
CA MET A 29 -5.08 9.63 13.12
C MET A 29 -5.43 10.94 13.85
N ILE A 30 -5.21 12.10 13.24
CA ILE A 30 -5.56 13.41 13.82
C ILE A 30 -7.08 13.52 14.01
N TRP A 31 -7.86 13.14 13.01
CA TRP A 31 -9.32 13.22 13.08
C TRP A 31 -9.91 12.18 14.01
N VAL A 32 -9.41 10.94 13.98
CA VAL A 32 -9.80 9.88 14.93
C VAL A 32 -9.45 10.26 16.36
N GLY A 33 -8.29 10.91 16.56
CA GLY A 33 -7.87 11.41 17.88
C GLY A 33 -8.82 12.45 18.49
N ARG A 34 -9.58 13.19 17.66
CA ARG A 34 -10.60 14.14 18.13
C ARG A 34 -11.86 13.47 18.66
N ILE A 35 -12.11 12.21 18.33
CA ILE A 35 -13.24 11.44 18.90
C ILE A 35 -12.90 11.02 20.34
N GLY A 36 -11.67 10.57 20.57
CA GLY A 36 -11.19 10.13 21.87
C GLY A 36 -10.16 9.00 21.78
N SER A 37 -9.58 8.65 22.93
CA SER A 37 -8.57 7.61 23.07
C SER A 37 -9.08 6.23 22.64
N ASP A 38 -10.35 5.95 22.89
CA ASP A 38 -10.99 4.66 22.62
C ASP A 38 -11.13 4.42 21.12
N ALA A 39 -11.46 5.48 20.36
CA ALA A 39 -11.47 5.44 18.90
C ALA A 39 -10.08 5.21 18.33
N VAL A 40 -9.05 5.87 18.88
CA VAL A 40 -7.65 5.65 18.47
C VAL A 40 -7.20 4.23 18.76
N ALA A 41 -7.58 3.68 19.91
CA ALA A 41 -7.28 2.28 20.27
C ALA A 41 -7.97 1.29 19.31
N ALA A 42 -9.22 1.52 18.96
CA ALA A 42 -9.98 0.68 18.04
C ALA A 42 -9.37 0.70 16.64
N VAL A 43 -9.15 1.89 16.07
CA VAL A 43 -8.55 2.06 14.73
C VAL A 43 -7.12 1.55 14.69
N GLY A 44 -6.32 1.84 15.72
CA GLY A 44 -4.95 1.37 15.83
C GLY A 44 -4.84 -0.15 15.87
N THR A 45 -5.74 -0.82 16.61
CA THR A 45 -5.79 -2.28 16.71
C THR A 45 -6.18 -2.91 15.37
N ALA A 46 -7.26 -2.45 14.75
CA ALA A 46 -7.68 -2.94 13.44
C ALA A 46 -6.63 -2.64 12.35
N GLY A 47 -5.93 -1.51 12.46
CA GLY A 47 -4.88 -1.09 11.55
C GLY A 47 -3.69 -2.04 11.46
N PHE A 48 -3.40 -2.83 12.50
CA PHE A 48 -2.37 -3.87 12.43
C PHE A 48 -2.67 -4.91 11.34
N PHE A 49 -3.93 -5.28 11.16
CA PHE A 49 -4.32 -6.22 10.10
C PHE A 49 -4.22 -5.60 8.71
N THR A 50 -4.53 -4.31 8.57
CA THR A 50 -4.30 -3.58 7.32
C THR A 50 -2.80 -3.55 7.00
N TRP A 51 -1.97 -3.30 8.00
CA TRP A 51 -0.51 -3.29 7.85
C TRP A 51 0.06 -4.69 7.53
N LEU A 52 -0.45 -5.74 8.17
CA LEU A 52 -0.09 -7.12 7.82
C LEU A 52 -0.46 -7.43 6.36
N GLY A 53 -1.56 -6.87 5.86
CA GLY A 53 -1.99 -6.97 4.46
C GLY A 53 -0.94 -6.45 3.46
N VAL A 54 -0.08 -5.51 3.86
CA VAL A 54 1.00 -4.99 3.01
C VAL A 54 1.94 -6.12 2.57
N ALA A 55 2.20 -7.12 3.42
CA ALA A 55 3.02 -8.28 3.04
C ALA A 55 2.45 -9.00 1.82
N PHE A 56 1.12 -9.17 1.73
CA PHE A 56 0.47 -9.77 0.57
C PHE A 56 0.57 -8.89 -0.69
N ILE A 57 0.46 -7.57 -0.51
CA ILE A 57 0.59 -6.60 -1.61
C ILE A 57 1.99 -6.65 -2.22
N LEU A 58 3.03 -6.84 -1.42
CA LEU A 58 4.42 -6.84 -1.87
C LEU A 58 4.71 -7.92 -2.90
N ILE A 59 4.01 -9.06 -2.88
CA ILE A 59 4.24 -10.14 -3.85
C ILE A 59 3.99 -9.66 -5.29
N PRO A 60 2.77 -9.27 -5.68
CA PRO A 60 2.53 -8.81 -7.04
C PRO A 60 3.12 -7.41 -7.31
N LYS A 61 3.26 -6.55 -6.30
CA LYS A 61 3.86 -5.23 -6.43
C LYS A 61 5.31 -5.32 -6.93
N ILE A 62 6.16 -6.06 -6.24
CA ILE A 62 7.58 -6.24 -6.61
C ILE A 62 7.70 -6.96 -7.95
N GLY A 63 6.88 -8.00 -8.16
CA GLY A 63 6.83 -8.73 -9.43
C GLY A 63 6.47 -7.84 -10.61
N ALA A 64 5.48 -6.95 -10.45
CA ALA A 64 5.10 -5.97 -11.46
C ALA A 64 6.22 -4.96 -11.72
N GLU A 65 6.77 -4.37 -10.66
CA GLU A 65 7.81 -3.35 -10.78
C GLU A 65 9.04 -3.86 -11.54
N VAL A 66 9.58 -4.99 -11.09
CA VAL A 66 10.77 -5.61 -11.70
C VAL A 66 10.46 -6.17 -13.08
N GLY A 67 9.35 -6.90 -13.24
CA GLY A 67 8.95 -7.50 -14.51
C GLY A 67 8.71 -6.47 -15.61
N VAL A 68 7.99 -5.40 -15.28
CA VAL A 68 7.75 -4.28 -16.22
C VAL A 68 9.06 -3.56 -16.54
N ALA A 69 9.88 -3.21 -15.53
CA ALA A 69 11.16 -2.53 -15.75
C ALA A 69 12.08 -3.31 -16.70
N GLN A 70 12.25 -4.61 -16.48
CA GLN A 70 13.07 -5.46 -17.34
C GLN A 70 12.52 -5.60 -18.76
N SER A 71 11.19 -5.74 -18.90
CA SER A 71 10.54 -5.85 -20.21
C SER A 71 10.65 -4.56 -21.02
N VAL A 72 10.44 -3.42 -20.37
CA VAL A 72 10.65 -2.10 -20.98
C VAL A 72 12.11 -1.92 -21.41
N GLY A 73 13.06 -2.32 -20.58
CA GLY A 73 14.49 -2.29 -20.92
C GLY A 73 14.83 -3.13 -22.17
N ARG A 74 14.18 -4.30 -22.34
CA ARG A 74 14.30 -5.14 -23.53
C ARG A 74 13.51 -4.62 -24.74
N LYS A 75 12.71 -3.56 -24.56
CA LYS A 75 11.74 -3.04 -25.55
C LYS A 75 10.66 -4.08 -25.90
N ASP A 76 10.36 -5.01 -25.00
CA ASP A 76 9.35 -6.04 -25.13
C ASP A 76 8.09 -5.61 -24.36
N MET A 77 7.25 -4.82 -25.03
CA MET A 77 6.02 -4.30 -24.42
C MET A 77 4.95 -5.39 -24.25
N ASP A 78 5.00 -6.45 -25.05
CA ASP A 78 4.05 -7.55 -24.93
C ASP A 78 4.34 -8.37 -23.67
N GLU A 79 5.59 -8.62 -23.35
CA GLU A 79 5.97 -9.24 -22.07
C GLU A 79 5.64 -8.33 -20.88
N ALA A 80 5.83 -7.00 -21.00
CA ALA A 80 5.41 -6.06 -19.97
C ALA A 80 3.92 -6.20 -19.64
N LYS A 81 3.05 -6.29 -20.67
CA LYS A 81 1.61 -6.52 -20.50
C LYS A 81 1.29 -7.83 -19.81
N VAL A 82 2.07 -8.88 -20.06
CA VAL A 82 1.91 -10.17 -19.37
C VAL A 82 2.17 -10.01 -17.87
N TYR A 83 3.25 -9.34 -17.47
CA TYR A 83 3.52 -9.06 -16.06
C TYR A 83 2.43 -8.20 -15.41
N ILE A 84 1.96 -7.16 -16.11
CA ILE A 84 0.86 -6.30 -15.65
C ILE A 84 -0.40 -7.13 -15.39
N LYS A 85 -0.82 -7.93 -16.38
CA LYS A 85 -2.00 -8.79 -16.28
C LYS A 85 -1.92 -9.72 -15.08
N HIS A 86 -0.83 -10.47 -14.94
CA HIS A 86 -0.68 -11.47 -13.88
C HIS A 86 -0.58 -10.83 -12.50
N SER A 87 0.06 -9.65 -12.39
CA SER A 87 0.13 -8.91 -11.13
C SER A 87 -1.24 -8.39 -10.70
N ILE A 88 -2.06 -7.90 -11.64
CA ILE A 88 -3.43 -7.47 -11.36
C ILE A 88 -4.30 -8.67 -10.96
N GLN A 89 -4.23 -9.79 -11.69
CA GLN A 89 -4.96 -11.00 -11.34
C GLN A 89 -4.60 -11.48 -9.93
N MET A 90 -3.30 -11.55 -9.63
CA MET A 90 -2.80 -12.01 -8.34
C MET A 90 -3.27 -11.11 -7.19
N ILE A 91 -3.17 -9.77 -7.35
CA ILE A 91 -3.57 -8.87 -6.27
C ILE A 91 -5.07 -8.91 -6.02
N LEU A 92 -5.90 -9.07 -7.06
CA LEU A 92 -7.34 -9.23 -6.89
C LEU A 92 -7.68 -10.51 -6.12
N CYS A 93 -7.05 -11.63 -6.47
CA CYS A 93 -7.23 -12.89 -5.72
C CYS A 93 -6.77 -12.76 -4.27
N LEU A 94 -5.60 -12.17 -4.02
CA LEU A 94 -5.07 -11.96 -2.67
C LEU A 94 -5.94 -11.01 -1.86
N ALA A 95 -6.46 -9.94 -2.47
CA ALA A 95 -7.36 -8.99 -1.81
C ALA A 95 -8.66 -9.66 -1.36
N LEU A 96 -9.30 -10.43 -2.25
CA LEU A 96 -10.52 -11.15 -1.93
C LEU A 96 -10.29 -12.23 -0.86
N PHE A 97 -9.20 -12.99 -0.99
CA PHE A 97 -8.81 -14.00 -0.01
C PHE A 97 -8.57 -13.39 1.38
N TYR A 98 -7.76 -12.32 1.45
CA TYR A 98 -7.44 -11.67 2.71
C TYR A 98 -8.66 -10.98 3.32
N ALA A 99 -9.47 -10.27 2.52
CA ALA A 99 -10.73 -9.68 2.97
C ALA A 99 -11.67 -10.72 3.55
N SER A 100 -11.79 -11.89 2.92
CA SER A 100 -12.61 -13.01 3.43
C SER A 100 -12.12 -13.48 4.78
N ILE A 101 -10.81 -13.65 4.97
CA ILE A 101 -10.21 -14.02 6.27
C ILE A 101 -10.56 -12.96 7.33
N LEU A 102 -10.35 -11.68 7.03
CA LEU A 102 -10.60 -10.61 7.99
C LEU A 102 -12.08 -10.54 8.40
N ILE A 103 -13.01 -10.72 7.45
CA ILE A 103 -14.44 -10.68 7.71
C ILE A 103 -14.89 -11.92 8.51
N ILE A 104 -14.46 -13.12 8.12
CA ILE A 104 -14.86 -14.37 8.78
C ILE A 104 -14.31 -14.42 10.19
N PHE A 105 -13.03 -14.11 10.37
CA PHE A 105 -12.32 -14.21 11.64
C PHE A 105 -12.24 -12.88 12.41
N ARG A 106 -13.06 -11.87 12.07
CA ARG A 106 -13.02 -10.54 12.71
C ARG A 106 -13.03 -10.55 14.23
N LYS A 107 -13.84 -11.42 14.84
CA LYS A 107 -13.95 -11.52 16.30
C LYS A 107 -12.70 -12.09 16.97
N PRO A 108 -12.18 -13.27 16.59
CA PRO A 108 -10.94 -13.80 17.15
C PRO A 108 -9.71 -12.94 16.83
N LEU A 109 -9.65 -12.30 15.65
CA LEU A 109 -8.55 -11.42 15.30
C LEU A 109 -8.46 -10.20 16.22
N ILE A 110 -9.55 -9.49 16.42
CA ILE A 110 -9.61 -8.35 17.36
C ILE A 110 -9.46 -8.85 18.82
N GLY A 111 -10.04 -10.00 19.16
CA GLY A 111 -9.92 -10.61 20.47
C GLY A 111 -8.49 -10.95 20.88
N PHE A 112 -7.60 -11.19 19.92
CA PHE A 112 -6.17 -11.43 20.19
C PHE A 112 -5.51 -10.31 21.02
N PHE A 113 -5.94 -9.06 20.85
CA PHE A 113 -5.36 -7.89 21.52
C PHE A 113 -5.87 -7.69 22.95
N ASN A 114 -6.93 -8.40 23.36
CA ASN A 114 -7.50 -8.35 24.70
C ASN A 114 -7.75 -6.93 25.23
N LEU A 115 -8.51 -6.15 24.47
CA LEU A 115 -8.72 -4.71 24.72
C LEU A 115 -9.51 -4.39 25.99
N GLY A 116 -10.21 -5.37 26.58
CA GLY A 116 -10.91 -5.24 27.86
C GLY A 116 -12.26 -4.50 27.80
N ASP A 117 -12.45 -3.58 26.88
CA ASP A 117 -13.67 -2.79 26.73
C ASP A 117 -14.47 -3.26 25.49
N ILE A 118 -15.76 -3.53 25.71
CA ILE A 118 -16.65 -4.07 24.66
C ILE A 118 -16.92 -3.04 23.55
N ASP A 119 -16.96 -1.74 23.87
CA ASP A 119 -17.23 -0.69 22.91
C ASP A 119 -16.02 -0.47 22.00
N ILE A 120 -14.81 -0.52 22.55
CA ILE A 120 -13.56 -0.49 21.77
C ILE A 120 -13.49 -1.71 20.86
N ILE A 121 -13.82 -2.91 21.33
CA ILE A 121 -13.85 -4.13 20.52
C ILE A 121 -14.85 -4.02 19.38
N ASN A 122 -16.06 -3.55 19.64
CA ASN A 122 -17.09 -3.39 18.62
C ASN A 122 -16.70 -2.34 17.56
N ASN A 123 -16.11 -1.22 17.97
CA ASN A 123 -15.59 -0.21 17.07
C ASN A 123 -14.45 -0.75 16.21
N ALA A 124 -13.52 -1.51 16.79
CA ALA A 124 -12.42 -2.15 16.06
C ALA A 124 -12.95 -3.16 15.02
N ILE A 125 -13.94 -3.97 15.38
CA ILE A 125 -14.59 -4.92 14.47
C ILE A 125 -15.30 -4.17 13.33
N THR A 126 -16.04 -3.10 13.64
CA THR A 126 -16.74 -2.28 12.65
C THR A 126 -15.76 -1.67 11.66
N TYR A 127 -14.67 -1.07 12.15
CA TYR A 127 -13.61 -0.53 11.31
C TYR A 127 -13.00 -1.61 10.41
N LEU A 128 -12.64 -2.77 10.98
CA LEU A 128 -12.02 -3.87 10.25
C LEU A 128 -12.93 -4.38 9.13
N VAL A 129 -14.23 -4.54 9.39
CA VAL A 129 -15.20 -5.01 8.40
C VAL A 129 -15.35 -4.02 7.26
N ILE A 130 -15.50 -2.73 7.54
CA ILE A 130 -15.64 -1.70 6.51
C ILE A 130 -14.39 -1.64 5.63
N ILE A 131 -13.20 -1.60 6.24
CA ILE A 131 -11.93 -1.62 5.50
C ILE A 131 -11.83 -2.89 4.63
N SER A 132 -12.23 -4.03 5.17
CA SER A 132 -12.18 -5.31 4.44
C SER A 132 -13.10 -5.34 3.22
N CYS A 133 -14.27 -4.69 3.28
CA CYS A 133 -15.17 -4.57 2.14
C CYS A 133 -14.56 -3.77 0.98
N GLY A 134 -13.69 -2.80 1.28
CA GLY A 134 -13.00 -1.98 0.28
C GLY A 134 -11.54 -2.37 0.04
N LEU A 135 -11.10 -3.51 0.59
CA LEU A 135 -9.69 -3.92 0.56
C LEU A 135 -9.13 -4.07 -0.86
N VAL A 136 -9.99 -4.40 -1.82
CA VAL A 136 -9.61 -4.50 -3.24
C VAL A 136 -9.01 -3.18 -3.74
N PHE A 137 -9.61 -2.04 -3.40
CA PHE A 137 -9.07 -0.72 -3.78
C PHE A 137 -7.73 -0.44 -3.10
N TYR A 138 -7.64 -0.76 -1.82
CA TYR A 138 -6.42 -0.57 -1.04
C TYR A 138 -5.25 -1.43 -1.56
N PHE A 139 -5.53 -2.64 -2.05
CA PHE A 139 -4.52 -3.57 -2.53
C PHE A 139 -4.07 -3.29 -3.96
N ILE A 140 -4.98 -2.87 -4.85
CA ILE A 140 -4.66 -2.69 -6.27
C ILE A 140 -3.84 -1.43 -6.54
N ASN A 141 -4.04 -0.34 -5.77
CA ASN A 141 -3.38 0.94 -6.00
C ASN A 141 -1.85 0.88 -5.91
N PRO A 142 -1.23 0.18 -4.93
CA PRO A 142 0.21 -0.01 -4.90
C PRO A 142 0.76 -0.79 -6.10
N VAL A 143 -0.03 -1.70 -6.68
CA VAL A 143 0.37 -2.46 -7.88
C VAL A 143 0.37 -1.54 -9.10
N PHE A 144 -0.66 -0.70 -9.29
CA PHE A 144 -0.64 0.33 -10.33
C PHE A 144 0.56 1.27 -10.16
N THR A 145 0.81 1.74 -8.96
CA THR A 145 1.99 2.57 -8.65
C THR A 145 3.29 1.88 -9.09
N ALA A 146 3.45 0.60 -8.78
CA ALA A 146 4.63 -0.20 -9.15
C ALA A 146 4.76 -0.38 -10.67
N ILE A 147 3.66 -0.58 -11.39
CA ILE A 147 3.66 -0.68 -12.86
C ILE A 147 4.19 0.61 -13.48
N PHE A 148 3.66 1.78 -13.07
CA PHE A 148 4.12 3.07 -13.58
C PHE A 148 5.59 3.35 -13.21
N ASN A 149 6.01 3.02 -11.99
CA ASN A 149 7.40 3.16 -11.55
C ASN A 149 8.35 2.27 -12.37
N GLY A 150 7.98 1.01 -12.61
CA GLY A 150 8.75 0.09 -13.45
C GLY A 150 8.85 0.56 -14.90
N TYR A 151 7.81 1.21 -15.42
CA TYR A 151 7.85 1.87 -16.73
C TYR A 151 8.75 3.11 -16.77
N GLY A 152 9.13 3.65 -15.61
CA GLY A 152 9.95 4.85 -15.48
C GLY A 152 9.14 6.15 -15.36
N GLU A 153 7.83 6.05 -15.10
CA GLU A 153 6.92 7.18 -14.95
C GLU A 153 6.41 7.29 -13.51
N SER A 154 7.21 7.86 -12.62
CA SER A 154 6.86 7.99 -11.20
C SER A 154 5.99 9.21 -10.86
N ARG A 155 5.94 10.20 -11.75
CA ARG A 155 5.16 11.42 -11.52
C ARG A 155 3.65 11.16 -11.53
N THR A 156 3.17 10.33 -12.45
CA THR A 156 1.75 9.98 -12.56
C THR A 156 1.20 9.34 -11.28
N PRO A 157 1.79 8.27 -10.72
CA PRO A 157 1.30 7.70 -9.47
C PRO A 157 1.42 8.66 -8.28
N PHE A 158 2.43 9.53 -8.24
CA PHE A 158 2.53 10.57 -7.20
C PHE A 158 1.31 11.51 -7.23
N LEU A 159 0.94 12.03 -8.41
CA LEU A 159 -0.21 12.91 -8.56
C LEU A 159 -1.53 12.20 -8.21
N ILE A 160 -1.70 10.97 -8.68
CA ILE A 160 -2.92 10.17 -8.42
C ILE A 160 -3.07 9.88 -6.94
N ASN A 161 -2.01 9.44 -6.25
CA ASN A 161 -2.05 9.20 -4.81
C ASN A 161 -2.28 10.50 -4.02
N SER A 162 -1.78 11.65 -4.51
CA SER A 162 -2.06 12.96 -3.90
C SER A 162 -3.54 13.33 -4.00
N ILE A 163 -4.24 12.98 -5.08
CA ILE A 163 -5.70 13.14 -5.17
C ILE A 163 -6.40 12.33 -4.08
N GLY A 164 -5.95 11.09 -3.85
CA GLY A 164 -6.48 10.26 -2.76
C GLY A 164 -6.29 10.90 -1.39
N LEU A 165 -5.11 11.45 -1.11
CA LEU A 165 -4.84 12.17 0.15
C LEU A 165 -5.78 13.34 0.33
N ILE A 166 -5.94 14.19 -0.69
CA ILE A 166 -6.83 15.35 -0.63
C ILE A 166 -8.28 14.89 -0.41
N THR A 167 -8.72 13.86 -1.11
CA THR A 167 -10.07 13.28 -0.94
C THR A 167 -10.29 12.81 0.50
N ASN A 168 -9.32 12.07 1.07
CA ASN A 168 -9.40 11.61 2.45
C ASN A 168 -9.42 12.79 3.46
N MET A 169 -8.52 13.78 3.29
CA MET A 169 -8.50 14.97 4.13
C MET A 169 -9.82 15.73 4.15
N ILE A 170 -10.58 15.72 3.06
CA ILE A 170 -11.91 16.33 2.96
C ILE A 170 -12.97 15.44 3.59
N LEU A 171 -12.94 14.14 3.32
CA LEU A 171 -13.96 13.20 3.78
C LEU A 171 -13.88 12.88 5.27
N ASP A 172 -12.68 12.83 5.85
CA ASP A 172 -12.49 12.51 7.27
C ASP A 172 -13.33 13.38 8.18
N PRO A 173 -13.19 14.73 8.19
CA PRO A 173 -13.99 15.57 9.06
C PRO A 173 -15.49 15.48 8.76
N ILE A 174 -15.87 15.27 7.51
CA ILE A 174 -17.27 15.18 7.10
C ILE A 174 -17.93 13.93 7.67
N LEU A 175 -17.29 12.78 7.51
CA LEU A 175 -17.86 11.49 7.90
C LEU A 175 -17.61 11.16 9.38
N ILE A 176 -16.45 11.52 9.91
CA ILE A 176 -16.11 11.26 11.31
C ILE A 176 -16.95 12.12 12.24
N LEU A 177 -16.98 13.44 12.00
CA LEU A 177 -17.65 14.41 12.87
C LEU A 177 -19.09 14.70 12.48
N GLY A 178 -19.55 14.28 11.29
CA GLY A 178 -20.88 14.55 10.79
C GLY A 178 -21.09 16.00 10.39
N ILE A 179 -20.21 16.53 9.54
CA ILE A 179 -20.32 17.91 9.05
C ILE A 179 -21.25 17.96 7.84
N GLY A 180 -22.19 18.91 7.84
CA GLY A 180 -23.16 19.10 6.77
C GLY A 180 -24.31 18.10 6.84
N PRO A 181 -24.74 17.49 5.71
CA PRO A 181 -25.91 16.58 5.68
C PRO A 181 -25.60 15.16 6.16
N PHE A 182 -24.34 14.86 6.51
CA PHE A 182 -23.91 13.52 6.88
C PHE A 182 -24.04 13.28 8.39
N PRO A 183 -24.48 12.08 8.81
CA PRO A 183 -24.49 11.71 10.21
C PRO A 183 -23.06 11.57 10.76
N ARG A 184 -22.90 11.80 12.06
CA ARG A 184 -21.63 11.53 12.75
C ARG A 184 -21.40 10.02 12.82
N MET A 185 -20.40 9.54 12.09
CA MET A 185 -20.12 8.10 11.96
C MET A 185 -18.89 7.65 12.78
N GLU A 186 -18.14 8.58 13.33
CA GLU A 186 -16.98 8.31 14.19
C GLU A 186 -15.98 7.33 13.52
N VAL A 187 -15.67 6.21 14.19
CA VAL A 187 -14.73 5.19 13.70
C VAL A 187 -15.18 4.58 12.35
N ALA A 188 -16.49 4.36 12.17
CA ALA A 188 -17.02 3.89 10.89
C ALA A 188 -16.82 4.92 9.78
N GLY A 189 -16.92 6.22 10.11
CA GLY A 189 -16.67 7.32 9.19
C GLY A 189 -15.21 7.36 8.70
N ALA A 190 -14.24 7.14 9.59
CA ALA A 190 -12.82 7.05 9.22
C ALA A 190 -12.57 5.89 8.24
N ALA A 191 -13.10 4.70 8.52
CA ALA A 191 -12.99 3.56 7.62
C ALA A 191 -13.60 3.85 6.24
N LEU A 192 -14.78 4.45 6.22
CA LEU A 192 -15.50 4.76 4.98
C LEU A 192 -14.78 5.83 4.16
N ALA A 193 -14.27 6.89 4.80
CA ALA A 193 -13.48 7.93 4.14
C ALA A 193 -12.24 7.34 3.46
N THR A 194 -11.52 6.47 4.15
CA THR A 194 -10.36 5.75 3.62
C THR A 194 -10.72 4.93 2.39
N ILE A 195 -11.79 4.13 2.44
CA ILE A 195 -12.22 3.30 1.32
C ILE A 195 -12.67 4.13 0.12
N ILE A 196 -13.43 5.19 0.34
CA ILE A 196 -13.87 6.09 -0.75
C ILE A 196 -12.66 6.75 -1.39
N ALA A 197 -11.70 7.25 -0.62
CA ALA A 197 -10.49 7.86 -1.14
C ALA A 197 -9.66 6.85 -1.96
N GLN A 198 -9.52 5.60 -1.49
CA GLN A 198 -8.84 4.55 -2.24
C GLN A 198 -9.59 4.15 -3.51
N ALA A 199 -10.92 4.14 -3.50
CA ALA A 199 -11.73 3.92 -4.69
C ALA A 199 -11.54 5.03 -5.73
N VAL A 200 -11.48 6.29 -5.30
CA VAL A 200 -11.17 7.44 -6.18
C VAL A 200 -9.80 7.26 -6.83
N VAL A 201 -8.78 6.90 -6.05
CA VAL A 201 -7.43 6.60 -6.58
C VAL A 201 -7.49 5.49 -7.64
N THR A 202 -8.20 4.40 -7.36
CA THR A 202 -8.35 3.29 -8.30
C THR A 202 -9.03 3.76 -9.60
N ILE A 203 -10.12 4.54 -9.51
CA ILE A 203 -10.83 5.07 -10.68
C ILE A 203 -9.90 5.94 -11.52
N VAL A 204 -9.13 6.83 -10.89
CA VAL A 204 -8.20 7.71 -11.61
C VAL A 204 -7.07 6.88 -12.24
N PHE A 205 -6.55 5.84 -11.58
CA PHE A 205 -5.61 4.90 -12.19
C PHE A 205 -6.21 4.19 -13.40
N LEU A 206 -7.44 3.71 -13.32
CA LEU A 206 -8.11 3.03 -14.44
C LEU A 206 -8.32 3.95 -15.63
N ILE A 207 -8.74 5.20 -15.41
CA ILE A 207 -8.90 6.22 -16.46
C ILE A 207 -7.53 6.51 -17.10
N THR A 208 -6.49 6.68 -16.30
CA THR A 208 -5.13 6.94 -16.78
C THR A 208 -4.59 5.74 -17.56
N ALA A 209 -4.81 4.52 -17.07
CA ALA A 209 -4.42 3.28 -17.73
C ALA A 209 -5.13 3.11 -19.10
N ALA A 210 -6.40 3.47 -19.19
CA ALA A 210 -7.15 3.43 -20.46
C ALA A 210 -6.53 4.37 -21.53
N GLY A 211 -5.93 5.49 -21.11
CA GLY A 211 -5.17 6.39 -21.98
C GLY A 211 -3.78 5.88 -22.37
N LYS A 212 -3.21 4.93 -21.62
CA LYS A 212 -1.87 4.34 -21.86
C LYS A 212 -1.98 3.02 -22.63
N THR A 213 -2.40 3.08 -23.88
CA THR A 213 -2.62 1.88 -24.72
C THR A 213 -1.36 1.03 -24.90
N GLU A 214 -0.19 1.61 -24.82
CA GLU A 214 1.09 0.92 -24.93
C GLU A 214 1.28 -0.15 -23.82
N LEU A 215 0.86 0.16 -22.60
CA LEU A 215 0.98 -0.74 -21.43
C LEU A 215 -0.28 -1.56 -21.16
N PHE A 216 -1.45 -0.98 -21.38
CA PHE A 216 -2.71 -1.55 -20.89
C PHE A 216 -3.66 -2.02 -21.98
N SER A 217 -3.30 -1.86 -23.29
CA SER A 217 -4.16 -2.35 -24.37
C SER A 217 -4.23 -3.87 -24.41
N LYS A 218 -5.41 -4.39 -24.73
CA LYS A 218 -5.67 -5.84 -24.93
C LYS A 218 -5.39 -6.71 -23.69
N LEU A 219 -5.41 -6.13 -22.49
CA LEU A 219 -5.30 -6.90 -21.26
C LEU A 219 -6.59 -7.71 -21.03
N ASN A 220 -6.52 -9.02 -21.23
CA ASN A 220 -7.61 -9.92 -20.86
C ASN A 220 -7.39 -10.46 -19.43
N ILE A 221 -7.88 -9.71 -18.43
CA ILE A 221 -7.73 -10.06 -17.02
C ILE A 221 -8.49 -11.37 -16.67
N LEU A 222 -9.53 -11.73 -17.43
CA LEU A 222 -10.32 -12.94 -17.19
C LEU A 222 -9.72 -14.20 -17.84
N SER A 223 -8.68 -14.07 -18.67
CA SER A 223 -8.01 -15.22 -19.24
C SER A 223 -7.22 -16.01 -18.20
N ALA A 224 -7.07 -17.32 -18.40
CA ALA A 224 -6.31 -18.15 -17.50
C ALA A 224 -4.89 -17.60 -17.26
N PRO A 225 -4.40 -17.61 -15.99
CA PRO A 225 -3.05 -17.17 -15.68
C PRO A 225 -2.02 -18.16 -16.24
N ASP A 226 -0.94 -17.64 -16.78
CA ASP A 226 0.23 -18.44 -17.11
C ASP A 226 1.04 -18.72 -15.83
N MET A 227 1.28 -20.00 -15.59
CA MET A 227 1.96 -20.46 -14.37
C MET A 227 3.43 -20.06 -14.33
N GLU A 228 4.08 -19.88 -15.48
CA GLU A 228 5.50 -19.49 -15.52
C GLU A 228 5.67 -18.05 -15.00
N HIS A 229 4.91 -17.11 -15.54
CA HIS A 229 4.94 -15.70 -15.10
C HIS A 229 4.46 -15.55 -13.66
N THR A 230 3.42 -16.29 -13.26
CA THR A 230 2.94 -16.30 -11.88
C THR A 230 4.04 -16.76 -10.92
N LYS A 231 4.76 -17.83 -11.23
CA LYS A 231 5.89 -18.31 -10.42
C LYS A 231 7.02 -17.29 -10.36
N ARG A 232 7.32 -16.61 -11.45
CA ARG A 232 8.35 -15.54 -11.48
C ARG A 232 7.97 -14.38 -10.56
N ILE A 233 6.73 -13.91 -10.62
CA ILE A 233 6.21 -12.86 -9.75
C ILE A 233 6.34 -13.27 -8.28
N VAL A 234 5.89 -14.48 -7.93
CA VAL A 234 5.99 -15.00 -6.57
C VAL A 234 7.45 -15.12 -6.13
N LYS A 235 8.34 -15.65 -6.98
CA LYS A 235 9.76 -15.80 -6.67
C LYS A 235 10.43 -14.45 -6.36
N LEU A 236 10.04 -13.38 -7.04
CA LEU A 236 10.57 -12.03 -6.82
C LEU A 236 9.99 -11.38 -5.56
N GLY A 237 8.68 -11.49 -5.36
CA GLY A 237 8.00 -10.76 -4.30
C GLY A 237 7.94 -11.51 -2.95
N PHE A 238 7.91 -12.84 -2.96
CA PHE A 238 7.73 -13.63 -1.74
C PHE A 238 8.81 -13.42 -0.67
N PRO A 239 10.11 -13.35 -1.00
CA PRO A 239 11.14 -13.09 0.02
C PRO A 239 10.93 -11.74 0.72
N VAL A 240 10.58 -10.70 -0.03
CA VAL A 240 10.31 -9.36 0.51
C VAL A 240 9.02 -9.35 1.33
N ALA A 241 7.99 -10.04 0.86
CA ALA A 241 6.73 -10.22 1.57
C ALA A 241 6.93 -10.96 2.90
N LEU A 242 7.72 -12.04 2.89
CA LEU A 242 8.05 -12.80 4.10
C LEU A 242 8.82 -11.95 5.10
N GLN A 243 9.83 -11.20 4.65
CA GLN A 243 10.58 -10.26 5.49
C GLN A 243 9.66 -9.23 6.12
N SER A 244 8.77 -8.60 5.34
CA SER A 244 7.81 -7.60 5.83
C SER A 244 6.80 -8.20 6.79
N GLY A 245 6.28 -9.39 6.50
CA GLY A 245 5.36 -10.12 7.37
C GLY A 245 5.98 -10.50 8.71
N LEU A 246 7.20 -11.00 8.70
CA LEU A 246 7.95 -11.33 9.92
C LEU A 246 8.25 -10.06 10.74
N PHE A 247 8.69 -8.98 10.09
CA PHE A 247 8.91 -7.69 10.76
C PHE A 247 7.64 -7.20 11.46
N THR A 248 6.50 -7.22 10.76
CA THR A 248 5.20 -6.84 11.33
C THR A 248 4.80 -7.78 12.49
N GLY A 249 4.99 -9.08 12.34
CA GLY A 249 4.72 -10.06 13.39
C GLY A 249 5.54 -9.80 14.64
N PHE A 250 6.84 -9.56 14.52
CA PHE A 250 7.69 -9.19 15.66
C PHE A 250 7.27 -7.86 16.27
N ALA A 251 6.93 -6.85 15.45
CA ALA A 251 6.43 -5.57 15.95
C ALA A 251 5.14 -5.73 16.78
N MET A 252 4.22 -6.61 16.36
CA MET A 252 3.00 -6.92 17.11
C MET A 252 3.31 -7.59 18.46
N VAL A 253 4.25 -8.53 18.49
CA VAL A 253 4.69 -9.19 19.74
C VAL A 253 5.34 -8.17 20.69
N ILE A 254 6.23 -7.32 20.18
CA ILE A 254 6.88 -6.24 20.95
C ILE A 254 5.83 -5.27 21.48
N ALA A 255 4.88 -4.85 20.66
CA ALA A 255 3.80 -3.95 21.08
C ALA A 255 2.97 -4.58 22.23
N ARG A 256 2.69 -5.89 22.17
CA ARG A 256 2.00 -6.62 23.26
C ARG A 256 2.82 -6.66 24.54
N ILE A 257 4.14 -6.83 24.45
CA ILE A 257 5.04 -6.84 25.62
C ILE A 257 5.10 -5.44 26.24
N ILE A 258 5.26 -4.40 25.43
CA ILE A 258 5.34 -3.00 25.90
C ILE A 258 4.01 -2.58 26.55
N ALA A 259 2.88 -3.07 26.06
CA ALA A 259 1.55 -2.79 26.62
C ALA A 259 1.42 -3.22 28.08
N GLN A 260 2.20 -4.20 28.54
CA GLN A 260 2.20 -4.65 29.94
C GLN A 260 2.77 -3.59 30.91
N TRP A 261 3.56 -2.64 30.42
CA TRP A 261 4.19 -1.59 31.25
C TRP A 261 3.41 -0.27 31.26
N GLY A 262 2.22 -0.26 30.67
CA GLY A 262 1.30 0.87 30.71
C GLY A 262 1.36 1.78 29.47
N PRO A 263 0.59 2.88 29.46
CA PRO A 263 0.37 3.71 28.29
C PRO A 263 1.58 4.58 27.89
N ILE A 264 2.43 4.98 28.85
CA ILE A 264 3.57 5.86 28.57
C ILE A 264 4.61 5.19 27.65
N PRO A 265 5.10 3.97 27.92
CA PRO A 265 6.01 3.26 27.02
C PRO A 265 5.44 3.06 25.60
N ILE A 266 4.14 2.80 25.50
CA ILE A 266 3.46 2.67 24.19
C ILE A 266 3.50 3.99 23.42
N ALA A 267 3.22 5.11 24.10
CA ALA A 267 3.27 6.44 23.49
C ALA A 267 4.69 6.79 23.01
N VAL A 268 5.71 6.51 23.83
CA VAL A 268 7.12 6.72 23.48
C VAL A 268 7.52 5.90 22.25
N GLN A 269 7.16 4.62 22.21
CA GLN A 269 7.42 3.75 21.06
C GLN A 269 6.73 4.30 19.79
N LYS A 270 5.49 4.74 19.92
CA LYS A 270 4.70 5.25 18.80
C LYS A 270 5.31 6.53 18.22
N ILE A 271 5.74 7.46 19.06
CA ILE A 271 6.43 8.69 18.64
C ILE A 271 7.79 8.34 18.02
N GLY A 272 8.57 7.47 18.64
CA GLY A 272 9.86 7.02 18.14
C GLY A 272 9.75 6.40 16.75
N SER A 273 8.78 5.52 16.54
CA SER A 273 8.54 4.87 15.24
C SER A 273 8.11 5.86 14.15
N GLN A 274 7.41 6.94 14.48
CA GLN A 274 7.06 7.98 13.51
C GLN A 274 8.29 8.78 13.04
N ILE A 275 9.22 9.07 13.96
CA ILE A 275 10.48 9.74 13.63
C ILE A 275 11.34 8.81 12.76
N GLU A 276 11.44 7.55 13.11
CA GLU A 276 12.17 6.53 12.36
C GLU A 276 11.57 6.33 10.95
N ALA A 277 10.25 6.40 10.81
CA ALA A 277 9.55 6.25 9.53
C ALA A 277 10.03 7.25 8.47
N ILE A 278 10.44 8.45 8.82
CA ILE A 278 10.97 9.46 7.89
C ILE A 278 12.22 8.92 7.17
N SER A 279 13.12 8.29 7.93
CA SER A 279 14.34 7.67 7.37
C SER A 279 14.01 6.48 6.47
N TRP A 280 13.13 5.59 6.92
CA TRP A 280 12.70 4.41 6.14
C TRP A 280 11.99 4.79 4.85
N LEU A 281 11.11 5.79 4.87
CA LEU A 281 10.38 6.25 3.68
C LEU A 281 11.33 6.86 2.64
N THR A 282 12.31 7.63 3.09
CA THR A 282 13.35 8.19 2.22
C THR A 282 14.17 7.08 1.56
N ALA A 283 14.66 6.12 2.34
CA ALA A 283 15.43 4.97 1.84
C ALA A 283 14.60 4.11 0.86
N SER A 284 13.34 3.86 1.18
CA SER A 284 12.41 3.11 0.32
C SER A 284 12.16 3.77 -1.03
N GLY A 285 12.08 5.12 -1.06
CA GLY A 285 11.95 5.87 -2.31
C GLY A 285 13.16 5.68 -3.24
N PHE A 286 14.36 5.75 -2.68
CA PHE A 286 15.59 5.46 -3.45
C PHE A 286 15.66 3.99 -3.88
N GLN A 287 15.31 3.05 -3.01
CA GLN A 287 15.29 1.62 -3.33
C GLN A 287 14.39 1.33 -4.55
N THR A 288 13.18 1.89 -4.58
CA THR A 288 12.24 1.73 -5.68
C THR A 288 12.76 2.36 -6.97
N ALA A 289 13.35 3.56 -6.89
CA ALA A 289 13.96 4.21 -8.06
C ALA A 289 15.13 3.39 -8.62
N MET A 290 15.98 2.85 -7.73
CA MET A 290 17.08 1.96 -8.11
C MET A 290 16.57 0.67 -8.75
N ALA A 291 15.53 0.05 -8.20
CA ALA A 291 14.93 -1.17 -8.75
C ALA A 291 14.42 -0.96 -10.19
N ALA A 292 13.74 0.16 -10.45
CA ALA A 292 13.27 0.51 -11.79
C ALA A 292 14.45 0.79 -12.74
N PHE A 293 15.44 1.57 -12.29
CA PHE A 293 16.58 1.94 -13.10
C PHE A 293 17.47 0.74 -13.44
N VAL A 294 17.85 -0.05 -12.45
CA VAL A 294 18.65 -1.28 -12.62
C VAL A 294 17.86 -2.29 -13.46
N GLY A 295 16.59 -2.47 -13.19
CA GLY A 295 15.72 -3.39 -13.94
C GLY A 295 15.68 -3.06 -15.44
N GLN A 296 15.54 -1.78 -15.81
CA GLN A 296 15.55 -1.36 -17.21
C GLN A 296 16.90 -1.56 -17.88
N ASN A 297 18.02 -1.20 -17.22
CA ASN A 297 19.37 -1.40 -17.78
C ASN A 297 19.72 -2.89 -17.88
N PHE A 298 19.34 -3.71 -16.90
CA PHE A 298 19.46 -5.16 -16.96
C PHE A 298 18.68 -5.74 -18.14
N GLY A 299 17.43 -5.32 -18.34
CA GLY A 299 16.63 -5.72 -19.49
C GLY A 299 17.25 -5.34 -20.83
N ALA A 300 17.86 -4.15 -20.91
CA ALA A 300 18.54 -3.66 -22.09
C ALA A 300 19.94 -4.31 -22.32
N ARG A 301 20.43 -5.15 -21.41
CA ARG A 301 21.79 -5.73 -21.41
C ARG A 301 22.91 -4.68 -21.38
N GLU A 302 22.65 -3.51 -20.81
CA GLU A 302 23.60 -2.42 -20.65
C GLU A 302 24.41 -2.58 -19.35
N TRP A 303 25.17 -3.69 -19.26
CA TRP A 303 25.89 -4.12 -18.04
C TRP A 303 26.86 -3.06 -17.50
N SER A 304 27.47 -2.25 -18.36
CA SER A 304 28.38 -1.18 -17.94
C SER A 304 27.68 -0.08 -17.11
N ARG A 305 26.39 0.12 -17.34
CA ARG A 305 25.59 1.09 -16.60
C ARG A 305 25.04 0.52 -15.28
N GLU A 306 24.88 -0.80 -15.22
CA GLU A 306 24.43 -1.50 -14.01
C GLU A 306 25.49 -1.45 -12.90
N PHE A 307 26.77 -1.71 -13.25
CA PHE A 307 27.87 -1.76 -12.28
C PHE A 307 28.46 -0.39 -11.88
N GLN A 308 28.18 0.68 -12.59
CA GLN A 308 28.65 2.02 -12.23
C GLN A 308 27.87 2.65 -11.05
N HIS A 309 26.86 1.95 -10.50
CA HIS A 309 25.88 2.50 -9.56
C HIS A 309 25.59 1.61 -8.36
N LEU A 310 26.23 0.46 -8.26
CA LEU A 310 26.32 -0.36 -7.05
C LEU A 310 27.53 0.06 -6.22
#